data_cde72ec55bfe3a4ee9ca71445fe3fdc6
#
_entry.id   cde72ec55bfe3a4ee9ca71445fe3fdc6
#
_cell.length_a   1.000
_cell.length_b   1.000
_cell.length_c   1.000
_cell.angle_alpha   90.00
_cell.angle_beta   90.00
_cell.angle_gamma   90.00
#
_symmetry.space_group_name_H-M   'P 1'
#
loop_
_entity.id
_entity.type
_entity.pdbx_description
1 polymer ?
#
loop_
_entity_poly.entity_id
_entity_poly.type
_entity_poly.pdbx_seq_one_letter_code
_entity_poly.pdbx_strand_id
1 'polypeptide(L)'
;MQQHSSKTAYVYSDKLLQYRFHDQHPFNQMRLKLTTELLLNANLLSPEQIVQPRIATDDELMLIHKYDYVEAIKHASHGIISEDEAKKYGLNDEENSQFKHMHRHSATIVGGALTLADLIMSGKVLNGCHLGGGLHHAQPGRASGFCIYNDIAITAQYLAKEYNQRVLIIDTDAHHGGGTQWSFYADNHVTTYSIHETGKFLFPGSGHYTERGEDIGYGHTVNVPLEPYTEDASFLECFKLTVEPVVKSFKPDIILSVNGVDIHYRDPLTHLNCTLHSLYEIPYFVKYLADSYTNGKVIMFGGGGYNIWRVVPRAWSHVFLSLIDQPIQSGYLPLEWINKWKHYSSELLPKRWEDRLNDYTYVPRTKEISEKNKKLALHIASWYESTRQ
;
A
#
# COMPACT_ATOMS: atom_id res chain seq x y z
N MET A 1 -10.81 -9.15 -35.23
CA MET A 1 -9.99 -8.78 -34.04
C MET A 1 -10.94 -8.23 -32.98
N GLN A 2 -11.35 -9.03 -32.02
CA GLN A 2 -12.10 -8.55 -30.86
C GLN A 2 -11.16 -7.62 -30.08
N GLN A 3 -11.55 -6.35 -29.91
CA GLN A 3 -10.96 -5.46 -28.91
C GLN A 3 -11.16 -6.11 -27.57
N HIS A 4 -10.12 -6.75 -27.02
CA HIS A 4 -10.07 -7.02 -25.60
C HIS A 4 -9.98 -5.65 -24.91
N SER A 5 -11.12 -5.11 -24.49
CA SER A 5 -11.11 -4.01 -23.52
C SER A 5 -10.24 -4.46 -22.36
N SER A 6 -9.20 -3.71 -22.02
CA SER A 6 -8.31 -4.04 -20.93
C SER A 6 -9.14 -4.20 -19.64
N LYS A 7 -9.15 -5.41 -19.09
CA LYS A 7 -9.85 -5.70 -17.84
C LYS A 7 -9.21 -5.04 -16.63
N THR A 8 -8.08 -4.36 -16.80
CA THR A 8 -7.25 -3.78 -15.75
C THR A 8 -7.01 -2.30 -16.01
N ALA A 9 -7.20 -1.46 -14.99
CA ALA A 9 -6.91 -0.03 -15.04
C ALA A 9 -5.67 0.33 -14.20
N TYR A 10 -4.87 1.27 -14.71
CA TYR A 10 -3.69 1.84 -14.05
C TYR A 10 -3.94 3.33 -13.81
N VAL A 11 -4.05 3.75 -12.54
CA VAL A 11 -4.27 5.17 -12.21
C VAL A 11 -2.95 5.92 -12.27
N TYR A 12 -2.86 6.87 -13.19
CA TYR A 12 -1.70 7.77 -13.27
C TYR A 12 -2.08 9.14 -13.82
N SER A 13 -1.48 10.15 -13.26
CA SER A 13 -1.46 11.53 -13.74
C SER A 13 -0.29 12.26 -13.10
N ASP A 14 0.31 13.22 -13.82
CA ASP A 14 1.34 14.10 -13.24
C ASP A 14 0.79 14.94 -12.07
N LYS A 15 -0.54 15.06 -11.94
CA LYS A 15 -1.19 15.69 -10.76
C LYS A 15 -0.87 14.95 -9.47
N LEU A 16 -0.68 13.63 -9.50
CA LEU A 16 -0.32 12.82 -8.33
C LEU A 16 1.09 13.14 -7.81
N LEU A 17 1.98 13.63 -8.67
CA LEU A 17 3.33 14.04 -8.32
C LEU A 17 3.36 15.33 -7.46
N GLN A 18 2.23 16.03 -7.39
CA GLN A 18 2.09 17.26 -6.60
C GLN A 18 1.84 17.01 -5.10
N TYR A 19 1.56 15.76 -4.71
CA TYR A 19 1.60 15.36 -3.30
C TYR A 19 3.06 15.28 -2.87
N ARG A 20 3.59 16.41 -2.43
CA ARG A 20 5.02 16.58 -2.19
C ARG A 20 5.23 17.50 -0.99
N PHE A 21 5.94 17.03 0.00
CA PHE A 21 6.36 17.82 1.15
C PHE A 21 7.50 18.77 0.75
N HIS A 22 8.71 18.55 1.21
CA HIS A 22 9.89 19.33 0.83
C HIS A 22 10.91 18.46 0.07
N ASP A 23 11.92 19.07 -0.52
CA ASP A 23 12.85 18.40 -1.44
C ASP A 23 13.67 17.26 -0.82
N GLN A 24 13.94 17.35 0.49
CA GLN A 24 14.73 16.34 1.22
C GLN A 24 13.81 15.31 1.92
N HIS A 25 12.51 15.42 1.78
CA HIS A 25 11.58 14.50 2.42
C HIS A 25 11.69 13.11 1.80
N PRO A 26 11.73 12.01 2.60
CA PRO A 26 11.89 10.66 2.08
C PRO A 26 10.71 10.22 1.19
N PHE A 27 9.49 10.68 1.48
CA PHE A 27 8.31 10.39 0.67
C PHE A 27 8.33 11.22 -0.62
N ASN A 28 8.75 10.60 -1.71
CA ASN A 28 8.94 11.27 -2.99
C ASN A 28 8.12 10.61 -4.10
N GLN A 29 7.08 11.31 -4.58
CA GLN A 29 6.18 10.80 -5.62
C GLN A 29 6.81 10.70 -7.03
N MET A 30 8.06 11.12 -7.22
CA MET A 30 8.80 10.81 -8.44
C MET A 30 8.86 9.30 -8.72
N ARG A 31 8.78 8.48 -7.67
CA ARG A 31 8.68 7.02 -7.75
C ARG A 31 7.54 6.54 -8.65
N LEU A 32 6.42 7.25 -8.72
CA LEU A 32 5.30 6.96 -9.63
C LEU A 32 5.70 7.14 -11.09
N LYS A 33 6.36 8.25 -11.40
CA LYS A 33 6.83 8.56 -12.75
C LYS A 33 7.88 7.56 -13.20
N LEU A 34 8.83 7.24 -12.32
CA LEU A 34 9.86 6.23 -12.59
C LEU A 34 9.25 4.87 -12.92
N THR A 35 8.25 4.42 -12.14
CA THR A 35 7.57 3.15 -12.36
C THR A 35 6.75 3.17 -13.65
N THR A 36 5.93 4.20 -13.86
CA THR A 36 5.09 4.33 -15.07
C THR A 36 5.94 4.34 -16.33
N GLU A 37 7.03 5.11 -16.35
CA GLU A 37 7.92 5.15 -17.50
C GLU A 37 8.70 3.84 -17.70
N LEU A 38 9.05 3.12 -16.62
CA LEU A 38 9.65 1.80 -16.73
C LEU A 38 8.70 0.82 -17.45
N LEU A 39 7.44 0.79 -17.03
CA LEU A 39 6.41 -0.05 -17.65
C LEU A 39 6.17 0.32 -19.13
N LEU A 40 6.09 1.61 -19.46
CA LEU A 40 5.91 2.08 -20.83
C LEU A 40 7.11 1.75 -21.72
N ASN A 41 8.35 1.98 -21.25
CA ASN A 41 9.57 1.67 -22.02
C ASN A 41 9.80 0.16 -22.17
N ALA A 42 9.26 -0.65 -21.26
CA ALA A 42 9.27 -2.10 -21.37
C ALA A 42 8.13 -2.66 -22.25
N ASN A 43 7.23 -1.81 -22.77
CA ASN A 43 6.00 -2.18 -23.48
C ASN A 43 5.08 -3.11 -22.66
N LEU A 44 5.05 -2.91 -21.34
CA LEU A 44 4.25 -3.69 -20.38
C LEU A 44 2.96 -2.97 -19.94
N LEU A 45 2.88 -1.66 -20.18
CA LEU A 45 1.69 -0.82 -19.94
C LEU A 45 1.31 -0.13 -21.24
N SER A 46 0.05 -0.21 -21.63
CA SER A 46 -0.48 0.52 -22.76
C SER A 46 -1.17 1.82 -22.33
N PRO A 47 -1.13 2.90 -23.15
CA PRO A 47 -1.79 4.16 -22.80
C PRO A 47 -3.29 4.04 -22.52
N GLU A 48 -3.97 3.07 -23.13
CA GLU A 48 -5.41 2.82 -22.98
C GLU A 48 -5.77 2.26 -21.59
N GLN A 49 -4.79 1.68 -20.88
CA GLN A 49 -4.97 1.19 -19.51
C GLN A 49 -4.85 2.32 -18.48
N ILE A 50 -4.28 3.47 -18.88
CA ILE A 50 -4.06 4.60 -17.98
C ILE A 50 -5.35 5.38 -17.80
N VAL A 51 -5.82 5.48 -16.55
CA VAL A 51 -7.00 6.25 -16.17
C VAL A 51 -6.61 7.46 -15.31
N GLN A 52 -7.29 8.59 -15.55
CA GLN A 52 -7.03 9.79 -14.78
C GLN A 52 -7.77 9.76 -13.44
N PRO A 53 -7.13 10.16 -12.33
CA PRO A 53 -7.82 10.32 -11.06
C PRO A 53 -8.81 11.47 -11.12
N ARG A 54 -10.01 11.30 -10.55
CA ARG A 54 -10.88 12.42 -10.18
C ARG A 54 -10.38 13.07 -8.87
N ILE A 55 -10.99 14.11 -8.44
CA ILE A 55 -10.78 14.67 -7.09
C ILE A 55 -11.90 14.13 -6.19
N ALA A 56 -11.57 13.60 -5.02
CA ALA A 56 -12.58 13.23 -4.02
C ALA A 56 -13.31 14.48 -3.50
N THR A 57 -14.59 14.34 -3.25
CA THR A 57 -15.39 15.39 -2.61
C THR A 57 -15.16 15.39 -1.10
N ASP A 58 -15.52 16.49 -0.43
CA ASP A 58 -15.42 16.56 1.04
C ASP A 58 -16.29 15.49 1.71
N ASP A 59 -17.50 15.23 1.17
CA ASP A 59 -18.40 14.19 1.69
C ASP A 59 -17.74 12.79 1.60
N GLU A 60 -17.00 12.50 0.54
CA GLU A 60 -16.25 11.26 0.39
C GLU A 60 -15.07 11.20 1.37
N LEU A 61 -14.35 12.30 1.59
CA LEU A 61 -13.29 12.36 2.60
C LEU A 61 -13.87 12.14 4.00
N MET A 62 -15.03 12.68 4.29
CA MET A 62 -15.75 12.54 5.56
C MET A 62 -16.39 11.17 5.78
N LEU A 63 -16.28 10.22 4.86
CA LEU A 63 -16.60 8.82 5.13
C LEU A 63 -15.70 8.24 6.27
N ILE A 64 -14.50 8.77 6.41
CA ILE A 64 -13.52 8.35 7.42
C ILE A 64 -13.05 9.55 8.25
N HIS A 65 -12.71 10.66 7.61
CA HIS A 65 -12.12 11.79 8.29
C HIS A 65 -13.17 12.70 8.93
N LYS A 66 -12.83 13.23 10.10
CA LYS A 66 -13.68 14.19 10.83
C LYS A 66 -13.76 15.51 10.07
N TYR A 67 -14.92 16.15 10.11
CA TYR A 67 -15.17 17.44 9.47
C TYR A 67 -14.11 18.50 9.87
N ASP A 68 -13.85 18.63 11.18
CA ASP A 68 -12.89 19.61 11.70
C ASP A 68 -11.46 19.35 11.19
N TYR A 69 -11.08 18.09 10.99
CA TYR A 69 -9.80 17.73 10.38
C TYR A 69 -9.73 18.12 8.90
N VAL A 70 -10.77 17.82 8.10
CA VAL A 70 -10.82 18.21 6.69
C VAL A 70 -10.73 19.74 6.53
N GLU A 71 -11.43 20.51 7.36
CA GLU A 71 -11.35 21.97 7.36
C GLU A 71 -9.95 22.46 7.74
N ALA A 72 -9.32 21.85 8.75
CA ALA A 72 -7.95 22.19 9.14
C ALA A 72 -6.95 21.95 7.99
N ILE A 73 -7.09 20.86 7.21
CA ILE A 73 -6.24 20.60 6.03
C ILE A 73 -6.49 21.64 4.94
N LYS A 74 -7.71 22.13 4.76
CA LYS A 74 -8.01 23.25 3.84
C LYS A 74 -7.32 24.52 4.29
N HIS A 75 -7.39 24.86 5.57
CA HIS A 75 -6.70 26.02 6.14
C HIS A 75 -5.18 25.90 5.96
N ALA A 76 -4.60 24.73 6.25
CA ALA A 76 -3.19 24.46 6.03
C ALA A 76 -2.78 24.62 4.56
N SER A 77 -3.63 24.20 3.62
CA SER A 77 -3.41 24.35 2.16
C SER A 77 -3.25 25.79 1.70
N HIS A 78 -3.78 26.74 2.47
CA HIS A 78 -3.71 28.17 2.20
C HIS A 78 -2.74 28.91 3.14
N GLY A 79 -2.09 28.21 4.08
CA GLY A 79 -1.16 28.81 5.04
C GLY A 79 -1.84 29.69 6.10
N ILE A 80 -3.13 29.43 6.40
CA ILE A 80 -3.94 30.22 7.37
C ILE A 80 -4.24 29.45 8.66
N ILE A 81 -3.66 28.26 8.85
CA ILE A 81 -3.76 27.50 10.08
C ILE A 81 -2.75 28.00 11.12
N SER A 82 -3.13 28.06 12.40
CA SER A 82 -2.18 28.38 13.48
C SER A 82 -1.25 27.20 13.78
N GLU A 83 -0.08 27.45 14.40
CA GLU A 83 0.86 26.40 14.78
C GLU A 83 0.24 25.40 15.76
N ASP A 84 -0.53 25.86 16.75
CA ASP A 84 -1.16 24.98 17.73
C ASP A 84 -2.23 24.09 17.09
N GLU A 85 -3.01 24.66 16.18
CA GLU A 85 -4.00 23.91 15.43
C GLU A 85 -3.32 22.90 14.48
N ALA A 86 -2.27 23.30 13.79
CA ALA A 86 -1.50 22.41 12.93
C ALA A 86 -0.94 21.21 13.71
N LYS A 87 -0.34 21.43 14.89
CA LYS A 87 0.15 20.36 15.79
C LYS A 87 -0.96 19.43 16.23
N LYS A 88 -2.13 19.96 16.59
CA LYS A 88 -3.31 19.16 16.99
C LYS A 88 -3.69 18.15 15.90
N TYR A 89 -3.59 18.55 14.64
CA TYR A 89 -3.93 17.72 13.49
C TYR A 89 -2.75 16.95 12.87
N GLY A 90 -1.60 16.88 13.55
CA GLY A 90 -0.43 16.12 13.11
C GLY A 90 0.34 16.79 11.96
N LEU A 91 0.20 18.11 11.80
CA LEU A 91 0.94 18.93 10.86
C LEU A 91 2.09 19.68 11.55
N ASN A 92 2.95 20.33 10.77
CA ASN A 92 4.11 21.11 11.26
C ASN A 92 5.19 20.27 11.97
N ASP A 93 5.24 18.99 11.73
CA ASP A 93 6.36 18.13 12.10
C ASP A 93 7.20 17.77 10.86
N GLU A 94 8.31 17.09 11.06
CA GLU A 94 9.17 16.64 9.96
C GLU A 94 8.49 15.61 9.06
N GLU A 95 7.49 14.88 9.59
CA GLU A 95 6.80 13.83 8.87
C GLU A 95 5.68 14.37 7.97
N ASN A 96 4.93 15.37 8.45
CA ASN A 96 3.71 15.85 7.76
C ASN A 96 3.73 17.37 7.62
N SER A 97 4.85 17.91 7.14
CA SER A 97 4.98 19.35 6.91
C SER A 97 3.94 19.86 5.91
N GLN A 98 3.47 21.07 6.16
CA GLN A 98 2.49 21.72 5.28
C GLN A 98 3.08 22.00 3.91
N PHE A 99 2.27 21.84 2.86
CA PHE A 99 2.60 22.22 1.50
C PHE A 99 1.40 22.86 0.80
N LYS A 100 1.68 23.69 -0.19
CA LYS A 100 0.67 24.43 -0.92
C LYS A 100 -0.34 23.50 -1.60
N HIS A 101 -1.63 23.79 -1.46
CA HIS A 101 -2.73 23.01 -2.04
C HIS A 101 -2.79 21.54 -1.54
N MET A 102 -2.27 21.24 -0.36
CA MET A 102 -2.19 19.88 0.18
C MET A 102 -3.56 19.18 0.23
N HIS A 103 -4.64 19.88 0.58
CA HIS A 103 -6.00 19.32 0.52
C HIS A 103 -6.32 18.78 -0.87
N ARG A 104 -6.19 19.61 -1.90
CA ARG A 104 -6.50 19.23 -3.28
C ARG A 104 -5.65 18.06 -3.78
N HIS A 105 -4.34 18.07 -3.47
CA HIS A 105 -3.44 17.01 -3.92
C HIS A 105 -3.72 15.70 -3.18
N SER A 106 -4.00 15.75 -1.90
CA SER A 106 -4.43 14.58 -1.12
C SER A 106 -5.78 14.04 -1.58
N ALA A 107 -6.76 14.92 -1.82
CA ALA A 107 -8.06 14.54 -2.37
C ALA A 107 -7.95 13.95 -3.79
N THR A 108 -6.92 14.32 -4.58
CA THR A 108 -6.65 13.70 -5.88
C THR A 108 -6.15 12.26 -5.74
N ILE A 109 -5.34 11.97 -4.72
CA ILE A 109 -4.93 10.58 -4.41
C ILE A 109 -6.15 9.75 -4.03
N VAL A 110 -6.95 10.20 -3.08
CA VAL A 110 -8.22 9.53 -2.71
C VAL A 110 -9.11 9.32 -3.92
N GLY A 111 -9.27 10.36 -4.76
CA GLY A 111 -10.08 10.30 -5.97
C GLY A 111 -9.59 9.28 -6.99
N GLY A 112 -8.29 9.00 -7.04
CA GLY A 112 -7.69 7.91 -7.85
C GLY A 112 -8.19 6.53 -7.41
N ALA A 113 -8.21 6.28 -6.11
CA ALA A 113 -8.72 5.04 -5.52
C ALA A 113 -10.22 4.87 -5.78
N LEU A 114 -11.01 5.93 -5.56
CA LEU A 114 -12.44 5.93 -5.82
C LEU A 114 -12.77 5.77 -7.31
N THR A 115 -11.92 6.31 -8.21
CA THR A 115 -12.06 6.07 -9.66
C THR A 115 -11.97 4.57 -9.99
N LEU A 116 -11.05 3.84 -9.38
CA LEU A 116 -10.96 2.38 -9.56
C LEU A 116 -12.18 1.66 -8.97
N ALA A 117 -12.63 2.06 -7.79
CA ALA A 117 -13.82 1.49 -7.18
C ALA A 117 -15.04 1.64 -8.11
N ASP A 118 -15.27 2.84 -8.67
CA ASP A 118 -16.37 3.11 -9.61
C ASP A 118 -16.26 2.26 -10.90
N LEU A 119 -15.06 2.13 -11.46
CA LEU A 119 -14.81 1.34 -12.66
C LEU A 119 -15.06 -0.16 -12.44
N ILE A 120 -14.62 -0.69 -11.29
CA ILE A 120 -14.83 -2.10 -10.93
C ILE A 120 -16.30 -2.37 -10.64
N MET A 121 -16.94 -1.53 -9.83
CA MET A 121 -18.35 -1.72 -9.46
C MET A 121 -19.31 -1.55 -10.65
N SER A 122 -18.96 -0.70 -11.61
CA SER A 122 -19.71 -0.61 -12.89
C SER A 122 -19.41 -1.70 -13.90
N GLY A 123 -18.47 -2.63 -13.60
CA GLY A 123 -18.07 -3.72 -14.50
C GLY A 123 -17.26 -3.29 -15.72
N LYS A 124 -16.76 -2.05 -15.75
CA LYS A 124 -15.91 -1.54 -16.85
C LYS A 124 -14.52 -2.17 -16.83
N VAL A 125 -13.98 -2.41 -15.64
CA VAL A 125 -12.75 -3.17 -15.42
C VAL A 125 -12.98 -4.22 -14.33
N LEU A 126 -12.12 -5.22 -14.26
CA LEU A 126 -12.16 -6.25 -13.23
C LEU A 126 -11.34 -5.87 -12.01
N ASN A 127 -10.19 -5.24 -12.26
CA ASN A 127 -9.23 -4.87 -11.23
C ASN A 127 -8.43 -3.63 -11.66
N GLY A 128 -7.58 -3.13 -10.77
CA GLY A 128 -6.72 -2.02 -11.10
C GLY A 128 -5.69 -1.71 -10.02
N CYS A 129 -4.74 -0.84 -10.36
CA CYS A 129 -3.78 -0.35 -9.38
C CYS A 129 -3.69 1.17 -9.35
N HIS A 130 -3.42 1.69 -8.15
CA HIS A 130 -3.19 3.08 -7.83
C HIS A 130 -1.93 3.21 -6.98
N LEU A 131 -0.76 3.19 -7.61
CA LEU A 131 0.54 3.18 -6.92
C LEU A 131 0.85 4.49 -6.18
N GLY A 132 0.10 5.57 -6.47
CA GLY A 132 0.19 6.83 -5.75
C GLY A 132 -0.54 6.86 -4.41
N GLY A 133 -1.41 5.87 -4.19
CA GLY A 133 -2.15 5.65 -2.95
C GLY A 133 -1.42 4.71 -1.99
N GLY A 134 -2.14 4.25 -0.98
CA GLY A 134 -1.57 3.43 0.08
C GLY A 134 -1.23 4.24 1.34
N LEU A 135 -1.95 5.34 1.60
CA LEU A 135 -1.68 6.28 2.69
C LEU A 135 -2.32 5.81 4.01
N HIS A 136 -1.89 4.67 4.50
CA HIS A 136 -2.51 3.87 5.56
C HIS A 136 -2.33 4.43 6.99
N HIS A 137 -1.45 5.43 7.19
CA HIS A 137 -1.20 5.99 8.52
C HIS A 137 -2.16 7.11 8.91
N ALA A 138 -2.80 7.80 7.94
CA ALA A 138 -3.70 8.90 8.26
C ALA A 138 -4.87 8.41 9.10
N GLN A 139 -5.04 9.02 10.27
CA GLN A 139 -6.09 8.69 11.23
C GLN A 139 -7.37 9.50 10.93
N PRO A 140 -8.53 9.12 11.47
CA PRO A 140 -9.77 9.87 11.25
C PRO A 140 -9.69 11.36 11.57
N GLY A 141 -8.87 11.77 12.54
CA GLY A 141 -8.77 13.16 12.99
C GLY A 141 -7.37 13.77 12.89
N ARG A 142 -6.38 13.12 12.26
CA ARG A 142 -5.04 13.69 12.15
C ARG A 142 -4.18 13.02 11.08
N ALA A 143 -3.25 13.79 10.51
CA ALA A 143 -2.17 13.29 9.66
C ALA A 143 -1.16 12.48 10.48
N SER A 144 -0.50 11.50 9.86
CA SER A 144 0.53 10.68 10.47
C SER A 144 1.33 9.97 9.38
N GLY A 145 2.63 9.74 9.59
CA GLY A 145 3.45 8.88 8.74
C GLY A 145 3.39 9.23 7.25
N PHE A 146 3.55 10.50 6.90
CA PHE A 146 3.49 11.02 5.52
C PHE A 146 2.10 10.98 4.87
N CYS A 147 1.05 10.64 5.63
CA CYS A 147 -0.31 10.45 5.15
C CYS A 147 -1.23 11.56 5.64
N ILE A 148 -1.86 12.28 4.70
CA ILE A 148 -2.84 13.33 5.00
C ILE A 148 -4.26 12.75 5.03
N TYR A 149 -4.70 12.07 3.98
CA TYR A 149 -5.97 11.35 3.93
C TYR A 149 -5.73 9.87 3.67
N ASN A 150 -6.50 9.01 4.32
CA ASN A 150 -6.41 7.55 4.18
C ASN A 150 -7.27 7.08 3.01
N ASP A 151 -6.66 7.03 1.84
CA ASP A 151 -7.33 6.63 0.61
C ASP A 151 -7.84 5.19 0.64
N ILE A 152 -7.16 4.30 1.35
CA ILE A 152 -7.54 2.89 1.51
C ILE A 152 -8.81 2.79 2.35
N ALA A 153 -8.80 3.43 3.54
CA ALA A 153 -9.94 3.40 4.45
C ALA A 153 -11.17 4.07 3.82
N ILE A 154 -10.99 5.22 3.16
CA ILE A 154 -12.09 5.89 2.45
C ILE A 154 -12.67 4.99 1.36
N THR A 155 -11.82 4.33 0.56
CA THR A 155 -12.27 3.41 -0.49
C THR A 155 -13.00 2.20 0.09
N ALA A 156 -12.49 1.62 1.18
CA ALA A 156 -13.16 0.50 1.84
C ALA A 156 -14.54 0.90 2.36
N GLN A 157 -14.64 2.04 3.04
CA GLN A 157 -15.92 2.56 3.55
C GLN A 157 -16.90 2.90 2.41
N TYR A 158 -16.39 3.49 1.32
CA TYR A 158 -17.18 3.77 0.13
C TYR A 158 -17.78 2.50 -0.48
N LEU A 159 -16.96 1.46 -0.66
CA LEU A 159 -17.40 0.17 -1.19
C LEU A 159 -18.40 -0.53 -0.25
N ALA A 160 -18.16 -0.49 1.05
CA ALA A 160 -19.07 -1.07 2.04
C ALA A 160 -20.42 -0.35 2.07
N LYS A 161 -20.41 0.99 2.09
CA LYS A 161 -21.61 1.79 2.28
C LYS A 161 -22.44 1.92 1.00
N GLU A 162 -21.80 2.24 -0.14
CA GLU A 162 -22.51 2.52 -1.39
C GLU A 162 -22.83 1.25 -2.20
N TYR A 163 -22.03 0.19 -2.04
CA TYR A 163 -22.18 -1.05 -2.81
C TYR A 163 -22.42 -2.29 -1.95
N ASN A 164 -22.54 -2.12 -0.63
CA ASN A 164 -22.75 -3.24 0.32
C ASN A 164 -21.71 -4.36 0.17
N GLN A 165 -20.43 -3.99 -0.09
CA GLN A 165 -19.36 -4.96 -0.27
C GLN A 165 -18.70 -5.30 1.08
N ARG A 166 -18.35 -6.56 1.26
CA ARG A 166 -17.43 -7.01 2.31
C ARG A 166 -16.01 -6.80 1.82
N VAL A 167 -15.26 -5.93 2.47
CA VAL A 167 -13.95 -5.51 2.02
C VAL A 167 -12.85 -6.12 2.88
N LEU A 168 -11.90 -6.82 2.27
CA LEU A 168 -10.67 -7.24 2.93
C LEU A 168 -9.54 -6.33 2.53
N ILE A 169 -8.89 -5.69 3.51
CA ILE A 169 -7.67 -4.94 3.31
C ILE A 169 -6.50 -5.84 3.68
N ILE A 170 -5.58 -6.06 2.71
CA ILE A 170 -4.33 -6.79 2.91
C ILE A 170 -3.19 -5.78 2.80
N ASP A 171 -2.54 -5.50 3.91
CA ASP A 171 -1.44 -4.55 4.02
C ASP A 171 -0.13 -5.30 4.25
N THR A 172 0.83 -5.13 3.33
CA THR A 172 2.16 -5.75 3.36
C THR A 172 3.29 -4.73 3.41
N ASP A 173 2.97 -3.49 3.80
CA ASP A 173 3.95 -2.46 4.12
C ASP A 173 4.77 -2.84 5.35
N ALA A 174 6.02 -2.40 5.42
CA ALA A 174 6.84 -2.67 6.60
C ALA A 174 6.31 -2.01 7.87
N HIS A 175 5.56 -0.92 7.73
CA HIS A 175 4.94 -0.20 8.83
C HIS A 175 3.50 -0.67 9.06
N HIS A 176 3.09 -0.76 10.31
CA HIS A 176 1.69 -1.07 10.63
C HIS A 176 0.74 0.03 10.13
N GLY A 177 -0.28 -0.35 9.38
CA GLY A 177 -1.33 0.54 8.87
C GLY A 177 -2.31 1.00 9.96
N GLY A 178 -1.80 1.68 11.00
CA GLY A 178 -2.59 2.04 12.18
C GLY A 178 -3.80 2.92 11.86
N GLY A 179 -3.68 3.87 10.94
CA GLY A 179 -4.81 4.72 10.54
C GLY A 179 -5.96 3.91 9.94
N THR A 180 -5.63 2.95 9.09
CA THR A 180 -6.60 2.01 8.50
C THR A 180 -7.22 1.11 9.56
N GLN A 181 -6.41 0.51 10.45
CA GLN A 181 -6.90 -0.34 11.54
C GLN A 181 -7.91 0.39 12.42
N TRP A 182 -7.56 1.56 12.93
CA TRP A 182 -8.41 2.31 13.85
C TRP A 182 -9.70 2.83 13.20
N SER A 183 -9.72 3.00 11.88
CA SER A 183 -10.95 3.37 11.15
C SER A 183 -12.01 2.28 11.17
N PHE A 184 -11.62 1.00 11.33
CA PHE A 184 -12.52 -0.16 11.29
C PHE A 184 -12.47 -1.05 12.52
N TYR A 185 -11.94 -0.54 13.65
CA TYR A 185 -11.68 -1.36 14.82
C TYR A 185 -12.95 -1.94 15.45
N ALA A 186 -14.10 -1.26 15.28
CA ALA A 186 -15.43 -1.69 15.69
C ALA A 186 -16.37 -1.99 14.49
N ASP A 187 -15.82 -2.40 13.33
CA ASP A 187 -16.60 -2.70 12.11
C ASP A 187 -16.46 -4.17 11.70
N ASN A 188 -17.52 -4.76 11.16
CA ASN A 188 -17.53 -6.16 10.71
C ASN A 188 -17.74 -6.34 9.18
N HIS A 189 -17.90 -5.24 8.43
CA HIS A 189 -17.98 -5.24 6.96
C HIS A 189 -16.59 -5.11 6.33
N VAL A 190 -15.66 -4.51 7.06
CA VAL A 190 -14.27 -4.35 6.64
C VAL A 190 -13.36 -5.15 7.57
N THR A 191 -12.55 -6.03 7.01
CA THR A 191 -11.51 -6.75 7.75
C THR A 191 -10.15 -6.17 7.37
N THR A 192 -9.34 -5.81 8.36
CA THR A 192 -7.97 -5.35 8.18
C THR A 192 -6.99 -6.47 8.52
N TYR A 193 -6.12 -6.80 7.58
CA TYR A 193 -4.98 -7.70 7.78
C TYR A 193 -3.70 -6.90 7.50
N SER A 194 -2.75 -6.92 8.42
CA SER A 194 -1.46 -6.25 8.28
C SER A 194 -0.32 -7.18 8.72
N ILE A 195 0.67 -7.39 7.82
CA ILE A 195 1.93 -8.05 8.13
C ILE A 195 3.06 -7.03 8.02
N HIS A 196 3.77 -6.78 9.11
CA HIS A 196 4.65 -5.64 9.25
C HIS A 196 5.80 -5.95 10.24
N GLU A 197 6.82 -5.13 10.26
CA GLU A 197 7.85 -5.18 11.31
C GLU A 197 7.23 -4.78 12.66
N THR A 198 7.55 -5.52 13.70
CA THR A 198 6.97 -5.29 15.04
C THR A 198 7.10 -3.84 15.51
N GLY A 199 6.00 -3.28 15.97
CA GLY A 199 5.94 -1.94 16.54
C GLY A 199 6.80 -1.72 17.82
N LYS A 200 7.48 -2.75 18.30
CA LYS A 200 8.50 -2.60 19.34
C LYS A 200 9.72 -1.80 18.88
N PHE A 201 10.00 -1.81 17.59
CA PHE A 201 11.20 -1.23 17.01
C PHE A 201 10.91 -0.26 15.85
N LEU A 202 9.70 -0.34 15.27
CA LEU A 202 9.34 0.47 14.12
C LEU A 202 8.08 1.31 14.41
N PHE A 203 8.05 2.51 13.81
CA PHE A 203 6.84 3.36 13.75
C PHE A 203 5.65 2.57 13.17
N PRO A 204 4.42 2.78 13.59
CA PRO A 204 3.95 3.74 14.61
C PRO A 204 3.93 3.19 16.04
N GLY A 205 4.50 2.03 16.31
CA GLY A 205 4.52 1.43 17.65
C GLY A 205 3.26 0.63 18.00
N SER A 206 2.33 0.41 17.06
CA SER A 206 1.09 -0.36 17.18
C SER A 206 1.12 -1.62 16.31
N GLY A 207 0.00 -2.33 16.19
CA GLY A 207 -0.08 -3.55 15.39
C GLY A 207 0.35 -4.82 16.14
N HIS A 208 0.16 -4.83 17.45
CA HIS A 208 0.41 -6.05 18.21
C HIS A 208 -0.64 -7.12 17.84
N TYR A 209 -0.25 -8.39 17.79
CA TYR A 209 -1.14 -9.50 17.40
C TYR A 209 -2.37 -9.70 18.32
N THR A 210 -2.41 -9.04 19.48
CA THR A 210 -3.56 -9.00 20.38
C THR A 210 -4.53 -7.86 20.08
N GLU A 211 -4.21 -6.93 19.20
CA GLU A 211 -5.13 -5.93 18.68
C GLU A 211 -6.01 -6.62 17.63
N ARG A 212 -7.25 -6.92 18.01
CA ARG A 212 -8.14 -7.85 17.26
C ARG A 212 -9.49 -7.25 16.89
N GLY A 213 -9.66 -5.95 17.08
CA GLY A 213 -10.94 -5.25 16.99
C GLY A 213 -11.71 -5.27 18.31
N GLU A 214 -12.79 -4.54 18.36
CA GLU A 214 -13.68 -4.44 19.53
C GLU A 214 -15.15 -4.54 19.11
N ASP A 215 -16.02 -4.82 20.06
CA ASP A 215 -17.46 -4.96 19.85
C ASP A 215 -17.80 -5.89 18.67
N ILE A 216 -18.60 -5.42 17.70
CA ILE A 216 -18.94 -6.18 16.49
C ILE A 216 -17.75 -6.38 15.55
N GLY A 217 -16.70 -5.58 15.69
CA GLY A 217 -15.43 -5.67 14.92
C GLY A 217 -14.45 -6.68 15.51
N TYR A 218 -14.74 -7.33 16.65
CA TYR A 218 -13.83 -8.31 17.22
C TYR A 218 -13.57 -9.48 16.26
N GLY A 219 -12.30 -9.74 15.97
CA GLY A 219 -11.86 -10.73 14.98
C GLY A 219 -11.78 -10.18 13.52
N HIS A 220 -12.07 -8.89 13.30
CA HIS A 220 -11.93 -8.24 12.00
C HIS A 220 -10.64 -7.41 11.86
N THR A 221 -9.77 -7.46 12.86
CA THR A 221 -8.42 -6.92 12.81
C THR A 221 -7.42 -8.05 13.02
N VAL A 222 -6.49 -8.23 12.10
CA VAL A 222 -5.46 -9.28 12.14
C VAL A 222 -4.09 -8.66 11.91
N ASN A 223 -3.22 -8.75 12.92
CA ASN A 223 -1.86 -8.23 12.90
C ASN A 223 -0.84 -9.37 12.98
N VAL A 224 0.16 -9.31 12.12
CA VAL A 224 1.27 -10.27 12.04
C VAL A 224 2.60 -9.51 12.18
N PRO A 225 2.97 -9.11 13.42
CA PRO A 225 4.21 -8.39 13.66
C PRO A 225 5.41 -9.32 13.56
N LEU A 226 6.30 -9.05 12.60
CA LEU A 226 7.52 -9.81 12.36
C LEU A 226 8.72 -9.19 13.09
N GLU A 227 9.72 -10.01 13.38
CA GLU A 227 10.97 -9.54 13.93
C GLU A 227 11.77 -8.73 12.90
N PRO A 228 12.58 -7.73 13.33
CA PRO A 228 13.55 -7.08 12.45
C PRO A 228 14.46 -8.11 11.76
N TYR A 229 14.96 -7.77 10.60
CA TYR A 229 15.83 -8.61 9.76
C TYR A 229 15.17 -9.88 9.23
N THR A 230 13.85 -9.92 9.20
CA THR A 230 13.10 -11.02 8.55
C THR A 230 13.42 -11.04 7.06
N GLU A 231 13.79 -12.22 6.57
CA GLU A 231 14.16 -12.48 5.17
C GLU A 231 12.98 -13.09 4.38
N ASP A 232 13.11 -13.16 3.04
CA ASP A 232 12.08 -13.59 2.09
C ASP A 232 11.32 -14.86 2.52
N ALA A 233 12.04 -15.94 2.82
CA ALA A 233 11.41 -17.23 3.13
C ALA A 233 10.50 -17.13 4.36
N SER A 234 10.96 -16.43 5.41
CA SER A 234 10.20 -16.25 6.65
C SER A 234 9.00 -15.32 6.44
N PHE A 235 9.18 -14.22 5.71
CA PHE A 235 8.08 -13.29 5.40
C PHE A 235 6.97 -13.99 4.61
N LEU A 236 7.32 -14.65 3.50
CA LEU A 236 6.37 -15.32 2.62
C LEU A 236 5.67 -16.50 3.30
N GLU A 237 6.39 -17.27 4.14
CA GLU A 237 5.77 -18.36 4.93
C GLU A 237 4.73 -17.79 5.90
N CYS A 238 5.09 -16.76 6.69
CA CYS A 238 4.17 -16.14 7.65
C CYS A 238 2.98 -15.50 6.95
N PHE A 239 3.20 -14.82 5.82
CA PHE A 239 2.13 -14.20 5.02
C PHE A 239 1.12 -15.25 4.56
N LYS A 240 1.57 -16.30 3.88
CA LYS A 240 0.69 -17.35 3.34
C LYS A 240 -0.06 -18.09 4.45
N LEU A 241 0.62 -18.44 5.55
CA LEU A 241 0.02 -19.12 6.71
C LEU A 241 -1.11 -18.32 7.36
N THR A 242 -1.03 -17.00 7.38
CA THR A 242 -1.96 -16.16 8.15
C THR A 242 -3.04 -15.51 7.28
N VAL A 243 -2.75 -15.14 6.02
CA VAL A 243 -3.74 -14.46 5.17
C VAL A 243 -4.79 -15.41 4.62
N GLU A 244 -4.43 -16.64 4.24
CA GLU A 244 -5.40 -17.59 3.67
C GLU A 244 -6.58 -17.92 4.61
N PRO A 245 -6.39 -18.23 5.91
CA PRO A 245 -7.49 -18.43 6.84
C PRO A 245 -8.42 -17.21 6.92
N VAL A 246 -7.85 -16.00 6.87
CA VAL A 246 -8.62 -14.76 6.91
C VAL A 246 -9.53 -14.64 5.68
N VAL A 247 -8.97 -14.80 4.48
CA VAL A 247 -9.75 -14.73 3.23
C VAL A 247 -10.87 -15.80 3.22
N LYS A 248 -10.53 -17.04 3.56
CA LYS A 248 -11.48 -18.18 3.57
C LYS A 248 -12.64 -17.97 4.53
N SER A 249 -12.36 -17.46 5.71
CA SER A 249 -13.36 -17.25 6.75
C SER A 249 -14.18 -15.97 6.51
N PHE A 250 -13.53 -14.87 6.17
CA PHE A 250 -14.20 -13.59 5.96
C PHE A 250 -15.05 -13.58 4.67
N LYS A 251 -14.63 -14.28 3.61
CA LYS A 251 -15.28 -14.34 2.30
C LYS A 251 -15.55 -12.93 1.74
N PRO A 252 -14.52 -12.17 1.40
CA PRO A 252 -14.66 -10.82 0.88
C PRO A 252 -15.32 -10.81 -0.50
N ASP A 253 -15.98 -9.69 -0.83
CA ASP A 253 -16.47 -9.40 -2.18
C ASP A 253 -15.40 -8.71 -3.04
N ILE A 254 -14.46 -8.01 -2.38
CA ILE A 254 -13.34 -7.31 -3.00
C ILE A 254 -12.13 -7.25 -2.03
N ILE A 255 -10.93 -7.29 -2.59
CA ILE A 255 -9.67 -7.09 -1.85
C ILE A 255 -9.10 -5.71 -2.18
N LEU A 256 -8.65 -4.99 -1.15
CA LEU A 256 -7.79 -3.81 -1.25
C LEU A 256 -6.40 -4.21 -0.75
N SER A 257 -5.37 -4.12 -1.59
CA SER A 257 -4.01 -4.54 -1.22
C SER A 257 -3.05 -3.35 -1.19
N VAL A 258 -2.39 -3.14 -0.05
CA VAL A 258 -1.28 -2.17 0.09
C VAL A 258 0.02 -2.92 -0.12
N ASN A 259 0.81 -2.47 -1.11
CA ASN A 259 2.03 -3.12 -1.55
C ASN A 259 3.23 -2.21 -1.25
N GLY A 260 3.50 -1.98 0.03
CA GLY A 260 4.71 -1.31 0.48
C GLY A 260 5.94 -2.07 0.01
N VAL A 261 6.94 -1.36 -0.46
CA VAL A 261 8.20 -1.97 -0.92
C VAL A 261 9.36 -1.65 0.02
N ASP A 262 9.06 -1.06 1.15
CA ASP A 262 9.97 -0.74 2.24
C ASP A 262 10.36 -1.95 3.11
N ILE A 263 9.77 -3.12 2.86
CA ILE A 263 10.28 -4.40 3.39
C ILE A 263 11.63 -4.81 2.78
N HIS A 264 12.11 -4.09 1.75
CA HIS A 264 13.33 -4.42 1.03
C HIS A 264 14.59 -4.03 1.84
N TYR A 265 15.61 -4.90 1.88
CA TYR A 265 16.86 -4.71 2.64
C TYR A 265 17.63 -3.41 2.33
N ARG A 266 17.29 -2.72 1.23
CA ARG A 266 17.88 -1.42 0.86
C ARG A 266 17.02 -0.24 1.27
N ASP A 267 15.88 -0.46 1.90
CA ASP A 267 15.05 0.65 2.34
C ASP A 267 15.70 1.35 3.54
N PRO A 268 15.80 2.69 3.54
CA PRO A 268 16.47 3.41 4.61
C PRO A 268 15.66 3.57 5.88
N LEU A 269 14.35 3.25 5.89
CA LEU A 269 13.46 3.55 7.01
C LEU A 269 13.03 2.32 7.82
N THR A 270 13.41 1.10 7.38
CA THR A 270 12.96 -0.15 8.02
C THR A 270 14.13 -1.11 8.25
N HIS A 271 13.89 -2.17 8.99
CA HIS A 271 14.91 -3.18 9.30
C HIS A 271 14.60 -4.56 8.71
N LEU A 272 13.50 -4.71 7.95
CA LEU A 272 13.22 -5.95 7.25
C LEU A 272 14.28 -6.21 6.18
N ASN A 273 14.56 -7.48 5.91
CA ASN A 273 15.68 -7.88 5.06
C ASN A 273 15.21 -8.69 3.84
N CYS A 274 14.03 -8.35 3.31
CA CYS A 274 13.50 -8.97 2.11
C CYS A 274 14.21 -8.46 0.85
N THR A 275 14.10 -9.21 -0.23
CA THR A 275 14.59 -8.84 -1.57
C THR A 275 13.42 -8.59 -2.52
N LEU A 276 13.72 -8.28 -3.78
CA LEU A 276 12.69 -8.21 -4.82
C LEU A 276 11.93 -9.55 -5.00
N HIS A 277 12.47 -10.67 -4.53
CA HIS A 277 11.76 -11.94 -4.59
C HIS A 277 10.42 -11.88 -3.84
N SER A 278 10.42 -11.46 -2.57
CA SER A 278 9.15 -11.28 -1.83
C SER A 278 8.25 -10.23 -2.47
N LEU A 279 8.82 -9.09 -2.91
CA LEU A 279 8.07 -8.00 -3.53
C LEU A 279 7.43 -8.39 -4.88
N TYR A 280 7.94 -9.43 -5.53
CA TYR A 280 7.33 -10.00 -6.73
C TYR A 280 6.27 -11.06 -6.36
N GLU A 281 6.57 -11.96 -5.43
CA GLU A 281 5.66 -13.03 -5.03
C GLU A 281 4.36 -12.54 -4.36
N ILE A 282 4.44 -11.50 -3.52
CA ILE A 282 3.30 -10.99 -2.76
C ILE A 282 2.14 -10.56 -3.68
N PRO A 283 2.29 -9.64 -4.65
CA PRO A 283 1.18 -9.19 -5.48
C PRO A 283 0.59 -10.32 -6.35
N TYR A 284 1.40 -11.28 -6.80
CA TYR A 284 0.90 -12.46 -7.52
C TYR A 284 0.07 -13.36 -6.62
N PHE A 285 0.49 -13.53 -5.37
CA PHE A 285 -0.30 -14.30 -4.40
C PHE A 285 -1.60 -13.59 -4.02
N VAL A 286 -1.60 -12.26 -3.85
CA VAL A 286 -2.82 -11.47 -3.65
C VAL A 286 -3.76 -11.59 -4.86
N LYS A 287 -3.22 -11.54 -6.09
CA LYS A 287 -4.01 -11.76 -7.31
C LYS A 287 -4.64 -13.16 -7.32
N TYR A 288 -3.88 -14.20 -6.97
CA TYR A 288 -4.41 -15.55 -6.81
C TYR A 288 -5.56 -15.62 -5.79
N LEU A 289 -5.43 -14.95 -4.65
CA LEU A 289 -6.51 -14.86 -3.66
C LEU A 289 -7.73 -14.13 -4.22
N ALA A 290 -7.53 -13.04 -4.95
CA ALA A 290 -8.61 -12.29 -5.57
C ALA A 290 -9.35 -13.14 -6.62
N ASP A 291 -8.65 -13.85 -7.48
CA ASP A 291 -9.25 -14.75 -8.47
C ASP A 291 -10.05 -15.88 -7.81
N SER A 292 -9.52 -16.42 -6.72
CA SER A 292 -10.13 -17.57 -6.02
C SER A 292 -11.35 -17.18 -5.19
N TYR A 293 -11.39 -15.97 -4.63
CA TYR A 293 -12.38 -15.61 -3.60
C TYR A 293 -13.24 -14.39 -3.92
N THR A 294 -12.81 -13.48 -4.83
CA THR A 294 -13.53 -12.25 -5.18
C THR A 294 -13.86 -12.12 -6.67
N ASN A 295 -13.80 -13.22 -7.41
CA ASN A 295 -13.96 -13.23 -8.87
C ASN A 295 -13.01 -12.23 -9.57
N GLY A 296 -11.80 -12.08 -9.04
CA GLY A 296 -10.75 -11.21 -9.56
C GLY A 296 -10.88 -9.73 -9.19
N LYS A 297 -11.86 -9.35 -8.35
CA LYS A 297 -12.01 -7.96 -7.91
C LYS A 297 -10.94 -7.61 -6.88
N VAL A 298 -9.99 -6.76 -7.27
CA VAL A 298 -8.92 -6.25 -6.42
C VAL A 298 -8.48 -4.86 -6.85
N ILE A 299 -8.21 -4.01 -5.86
CA ILE A 299 -7.49 -2.74 -6.07
C ILE A 299 -6.14 -2.86 -5.35
N MET A 300 -5.05 -2.68 -6.09
CA MET A 300 -3.70 -2.69 -5.53
C MET A 300 -3.16 -1.26 -5.41
N PHE A 301 -2.76 -0.90 -4.20
CA PHE A 301 -2.16 0.38 -3.87
C PHE A 301 -0.64 0.27 -3.79
N GLY A 302 0.04 1.42 -3.81
CA GLY A 302 1.45 1.50 -3.47
C GLY A 302 1.68 1.30 -1.96
N GLY A 303 2.08 2.34 -1.27
CA GLY A 303 2.46 2.33 0.15
C GLY A 303 3.85 2.90 0.36
N GLY A 304 4.57 2.45 1.38
CA GLY A 304 5.95 2.79 1.62
C GLY A 304 6.91 2.33 0.53
N GLY A 305 8.12 2.84 0.60
CA GLY A 305 9.18 2.56 -0.38
C GLY A 305 9.98 3.80 -0.68
N TYR A 306 11.19 3.86 -0.12
CA TYR A 306 12.01 5.08 -0.08
C TYR A 306 13.30 4.95 -0.87
N ASN A 307 13.66 3.76 -1.32
CA ASN A 307 14.67 3.58 -2.34
C ASN A 307 14.07 3.71 -3.74
N ILE A 308 13.78 4.97 -4.13
CA ILE A 308 13.00 5.31 -5.33
C ILE A 308 13.71 5.00 -6.64
N TRP A 309 15.06 4.90 -6.64
CA TRP A 309 15.82 4.70 -7.85
C TRP A 309 16.07 3.24 -8.20
N ARG A 310 16.22 2.39 -7.18
CA ARG A 310 16.63 1.01 -7.39
C ARG A 310 15.54 0.00 -7.12
N VAL A 311 14.72 0.21 -6.08
CA VAL A 311 13.73 -0.78 -5.61
C VAL A 311 12.34 -0.49 -6.17
N VAL A 312 11.80 0.67 -5.87
CA VAL A 312 10.39 1.00 -6.12
C VAL A 312 9.96 0.77 -7.58
N PRO A 313 10.67 1.25 -8.61
CA PRO A 313 10.19 1.08 -9.98
C PRO A 313 10.09 -0.38 -10.41
N ARG A 314 11.04 -1.21 -9.98
CA ARG A 314 11.06 -2.64 -10.31
C ARG A 314 9.95 -3.40 -9.57
N ALA A 315 9.81 -3.16 -8.27
CA ALA A 315 8.82 -3.83 -7.44
C ALA A 315 7.38 -3.43 -7.82
N TRP A 316 7.09 -2.13 -7.90
CA TRP A 316 5.75 -1.66 -8.27
C TRP A 316 5.35 -1.98 -9.72
N SER A 317 6.31 -2.16 -10.63
CA SER A 317 5.98 -2.71 -11.94
C SER A 317 5.32 -4.07 -11.81
N HIS A 318 5.79 -4.94 -10.90
CA HIS A 318 5.24 -6.27 -10.70
C HIS A 318 3.87 -6.28 -10.01
N VAL A 319 3.51 -5.23 -9.26
CA VAL A 319 2.14 -5.04 -8.78
C VAL A 319 1.18 -4.91 -9.96
N PHE A 320 1.51 -4.11 -10.97
CA PHE A 320 0.69 -3.99 -12.17
C PHE A 320 0.71 -5.27 -13.02
N LEU A 321 1.89 -5.89 -13.19
CA LEU A 321 2.06 -7.09 -13.99
C LEU A 321 1.27 -8.29 -13.46
N SER A 322 1.15 -8.41 -12.13
CA SER A 322 0.32 -9.45 -11.52
C SER A 322 -1.16 -9.33 -11.90
N LEU A 323 -1.67 -8.10 -12.03
CA LEU A 323 -3.07 -7.83 -12.39
C LEU A 323 -3.40 -8.17 -13.83
N ILE A 324 -2.42 -8.14 -14.72
CA ILE A 324 -2.58 -8.48 -16.16
C ILE A 324 -2.03 -9.87 -16.50
N ASP A 325 -1.79 -10.70 -15.49
CA ASP A 325 -1.29 -12.08 -15.61
C ASP A 325 0.01 -12.20 -16.41
N GLN A 326 0.86 -11.16 -16.39
CA GLN A 326 2.19 -11.21 -17.00
C GLN A 326 3.17 -11.92 -16.05
N PRO A 327 4.12 -12.70 -16.59
CA PRO A 327 5.11 -13.39 -15.77
C PRO A 327 6.05 -12.38 -15.06
N ILE A 328 6.65 -12.83 -13.97
CA ILE A 328 7.73 -12.09 -13.30
C ILE A 328 8.84 -11.81 -14.32
N GLN A 329 9.20 -10.53 -14.44
CA GLN A 329 10.21 -10.09 -15.39
C GLN A 329 11.61 -10.41 -14.91
N SER A 330 12.47 -10.74 -15.86
CA SER A 330 13.88 -11.05 -15.62
C SER A 330 14.77 -10.44 -16.72
N GLY A 331 16.07 -10.42 -16.48
CA GLY A 331 17.03 -9.91 -17.46
C GLY A 331 17.23 -8.40 -17.37
N TYR A 332 17.58 -7.75 -18.48
CA TYR A 332 17.95 -6.34 -18.48
C TYR A 332 16.74 -5.41 -18.50
N LEU A 333 16.86 -4.31 -17.77
CA LEU A 333 15.94 -3.17 -17.85
C LEU A 333 16.05 -2.44 -19.20
N PRO A 334 14.98 -1.77 -19.69
CA PRO A 334 15.03 -0.98 -20.91
C PRO A 334 16.14 0.08 -20.89
N LEU A 335 16.98 0.09 -21.92
CA LEU A 335 18.09 1.03 -22.02
C LEU A 335 17.62 2.50 -22.10
N GLU A 336 16.48 2.74 -22.72
CA GLU A 336 15.87 4.07 -22.81
C GLU A 336 15.58 4.62 -21.43
N TRP A 337 14.96 3.82 -20.54
CA TRP A 337 14.68 4.19 -19.16
C TRP A 337 15.98 4.50 -18.39
N ILE A 338 16.99 3.62 -18.49
CA ILE A 338 18.30 3.81 -17.84
C ILE A 338 18.97 5.09 -18.33
N ASN A 339 19.03 5.29 -19.66
CA ASN A 339 19.68 6.45 -20.24
C ASN A 339 19.02 7.77 -19.88
N LYS A 340 17.69 7.79 -19.77
CA LYS A 340 16.94 8.97 -19.34
C LYS A 340 17.26 9.32 -17.88
N TRP A 341 17.17 8.35 -16.99
CA TRP A 341 17.15 8.61 -15.56
C TRP A 341 18.52 8.61 -14.89
N LYS A 342 19.56 8.06 -15.50
CA LYS A 342 20.94 8.02 -14.93
C LYS A 342 21.53 9.40 -14.60
N HIS A 343 21.03 10.46 -15.23
CA HIS A 343 21.52 11.84 -14.99
C HIS A 343 20.78 12.54 -13.84
N TYR A 344 19.65 11.99 -13.39
CA TYR A 344 18.83 12.53 -12.30
C TYR A 344 18.98 11.72 -11.01
N SER A 345 19.45 10.48 -11.14
CA SER A 345 19.59 9.58 -10.00
C SER A 345 20.78 9.97 -9.11
N SER A 346 20.56 9.95 -7.80
CA SER A 346 21.61 10.11 -6.78
C SER A 346 22.48 8.86 -6.60
N GLU A 347 22.10 7.73 -7.19
CA GLU A 347 22.80 6.44 -7.10
C GLU A 347 22.85 5.73 -8.46
N LEU A 348 23.67 4.69 -8.56
CA LEU A 348 23.74 3.88 -9.77
C LEU A 348 22.42 3.13 -9.97
N LEU A 349 21.78 3.37 -11.11
CA LEU A 349 20.56 2.65 -11.47
C LEU A 349 20.82 1.15 -11.66
N PRO A 350 19.86 0.29 -11.31
CA PRO A 350 19.96 -1.12 -11.60
C PRO A 350 19.93 -1.35 -13.11
N LYS A 351 20.62 -2.40 -13.56
CA LYS A 351 20.61 -2.80 -14.98
C LYS A 351 19.67 -3.95 -15.26
N ARG A 352 19.13 -4.60 -14.21
CA ARG A 352 18.32 -5.82 -14.30
C ARG A 352 17.08 -5.71 -13.44
N TRP A 353 16.08 -6.50 -13.79
CA TRP A 353 14.86 -6.65 -12.99
C TRP A 353 15.16 -7.27 -11.63
N GLU A 354 16.09 -8.20 -11.55
CA GLU A 354 16.44 -8.93 -10.33
C GLU A 354 17.48 -8.17 -9.47
N ASP A 355 17.51 -8.48 -8.20
CA ASP A 355 18.59 -8.05 -7.32
C ASP A 355 19.88 -8.82 -7.60
N ARG A 356 21.01 -8.17 -7.30
CA ARG A 356 22.31 -8.83 -7.26
C ARG A 356 22.59 -9.28 -5.83
N LEU A 357 22.66 -10.59 -5.62
CA LEU A 357 22.95 -11.16 -4.29
C LEU A 357 24.30 -10.75 -3.70
N ASN A 358 25.22 -10.28 -4.53
CA ASN A 358 26.54 -9.81 -4.06
C ASN A 358 26.45 -8.58 -3.15
N ASP A 359 25.33 -7.85 -3.17
CA ASP A 359 25.08 -6.66 -2.36
C ASP A 359 24.22 -6.97 -1.12
N TYR A 360 23.82 -8.24 -0.94
CA TYR A 360 22.95 -8.67 0.14
C TYR A 360 23.80 -8.98 1.39
N THR A 361 23.41 -8.42 2.52
CA THR A 361 24.08 -8.67 3.79
C THR A 361 23.43 -9.85 4.50
N TYR A 362 24.19 -10.92 4.70
CA TYR A 362 23.72 -12.08 5.45
C TYR A 362 23.44 -11.73 6.93
N VAL A 363 22.31 -12.19 7.43
CA VAL A 363 21.90 -12.02 8.84
C VAL A 363 22.27 -13.26 9.65
N PRO A 364 23.17 -13.17 10.65
CA PRO A 364 23.64 -14.35 11.39
C PRO A 364 22.54 -15.12 12.15
N ARG A 365 21.43 -14.44 12.52
CA ARG A 365 20.34 -15.01 13.34
C ARG A 365 19.10 -15.38 12.51
N THR A 366 19.20 -15.54 11.21
CA THR A 366 18.06 -15.82 10.30
C THR A 366 17.21 -17.00 10.80
N LYS A 367 17.83 -18.09 11.24
CA LYS A 367 17.09 -19.27 11.71
C LYS A 367 16.25 -18.97 12.96
N GLU A 368 16.83 -18.29 13.95
CA GLU A 368 16.13 -17.91 15.18
C GLU A 368 14.96 -16.97 14.90
N ILE A 369 15.18 -15.97 14.03
CA ILE A 369 14.15 -15.02 13.58
C ILE A 369 13.00 -15.78 12.90
N SER A 370 13.32 -16.65 11.96
CA SER A 370 12.31 -17.44 11.22
C SER A 370 11.49 -18.35 12.13
N GLU A 371 12.12 -19.03 13.08
CA GLU A 371 11.43 -19.90 14.06
C GLU A 371 10.48 -19.07 14.94
N LYS A 372 10.89 -17.89 15.39
CA LYS A 372 10.07 -16.98 16.20
C LYS A 372 8.87 -16.45 15.42
N ASN A 373 9.08 -15.98 14.20
CA ASN A 373 8.04 -15.51 13.30
C ASN A 373 7.03 -16.63 12.99
N LYS A 374 7.51 -17.81 12.64
CA LYS A 374 6.66 -18.97 12.34
C LYS A 374 5.79 -19.38 13.52
N LYS A 375 6.36 -19.42 14.73
CA LYS A 375 5.60 -19.73 15.97
C LYS A 375 4.47 -18.72 16.18
N LEU A 376 4.74 -17.43 15.97
CA LEU A 376 3.73 -16.39 16.07
C LEU A 376 2.67 -16.53 14.98
N ALA A 377 3.05 -16.74 13.73
CA ALA A 377 2.14 -16.93 12.61
C ALA A 377 1.19 -18.12 12.83
N LEU A 378 1.71 -19.26 13.30
CA LEU A 378 0.88 -20.42 13.64
C LEU A 378 -0.11 -20.12 14.78
N HIS A 379 0.31 -19.38 15.81
CA HIS A 379 -0.58 -18.94 16.88
C HIS A 379 -1.73 -18.06 16.36
N ILE A 380 -1.41 -17.09 15.49
CA ILE A 380 -2.41 -16.20 14.90
C ILE A 380 -3.39 -16.97 14.01
N ALA A 381 -2.90 -17.83 13.12
CA ALA A 381 -3.73 -18.66 12.25
C ALA A 381 -4.68 -19.56 13.05
N SER A 382 -4.15 -20.29 14.03
CA SER A 382 -4.96 -21.16 14.91
C SER A 382 -6.01 -20.39 15.70
N TRP A 383 -5.67 -19.21 16.23
CA TRP A 383 -6.64 -18.36 16.92
C TRP A 383 -7.76 -17.93 15.96
N TYR A 384 -7.40 -17.45 14.78
CA TYR A 384 -8.37 -16.97 13.81
C TYR A 384 -9.36 -18.06 13.37
N GLU A 385 -8.86 -19.25 13.09
CA GLU A 385 -9.69 -20.42 12.75
C GLU A 385 -10.64 -20.83 13.88
N SER A 386 -10.17 -20.79 15.13
CA SER A 386 -10.97 -21.18 16.31
C SER A 386 -12.09 -20.18 16.66
N THR A 387 -11.93 -18.90 16.32
CA THR A 387 -12.92 -17.86 16.64
C THR A 387 -14.04 -17.74 15.59
N ARG A 388 -13.92 -18.43 14.45
CA ARG A 388 -14.85 -18.36 13.33
C ARG A 388 -15.61 -19.68 13.07
N GLN A 389 -15.38 -20.69 13.88
CA GLN A 389 -16.19 -21.91 13.94
C GLN A 389 -17.41 -21.69 14.83
#